data_74c53e76d8fd76bbda8bfabee109d85d
#
_entry.id   74c53e76d8fd76bbda8bfabee109d85d
#
_cell.length_a   1.000
_cell.length_b   1.000
_cell.length_c   1.000
_cell.angle_alpha   90.00
_cell.angle_beta   90.00
_cell.angle_gamma   90.00
#
_symmetry.space_group_name_H-M   'P 1'
#
loop_
_entity.id
_entity.type
_entity.pdbx_description
1 polymer ?
#
loop_
_entity_poly.entity_id
_entity_poly.type
_entity_poly.pdbx_seq_one_letter_code
_entity_poly.pdbx_strand_id
1 'polypeptide(L)'
;GKGENIRGLVEDSNNVLWINSNKGVKRYNLKKEQFEPLPLNIRPFLETCIQLVMLPGNQLLFNTPQEVFVYNINNDSLYPLAAIKDIRQFRCATTDTMNNIWLGTENGIFIYDQTFRLVTHYQQSESDLSNLNDSPIYSLFEDYNHNMWVGTYFGGVNYFIYASDQFRIYPYGNSPNHLSGKAVRQIINTPDNGLYIATEDGGLN
;
A
#
# COMPACT_ATOMS: atom_id res chain seq x y z
N GLY A 1 17.95 18.63 -3.90
CA GLY A 1 19.27 19.13 -3.50
C GLY A 1 20.32 18.04 -3.53
N LYS A 2 21.61 18.33 -3.52
CA LYS A 2 22.67 17.31 -3.46
C LYS A 2 22.45 16.39 -2.24
N GLY A 3 22.41 15.09 -2.44
CA GLY A 3 22.24 14.07 -1.39
C GLY A 3 20.80 13.92 -0.87
N GLU A 4 19.79 14.35 -1.62
CA GLU A 4 18.40 14.10 -1.34
C GLU A 4 17.88 12.99 -2.26
N ASN A 5 17.48 11.85 -1.67
CA ASN A 5 16.94 10.71 -2.40
C ASN A 5 15.42 10.71 -2.21
N ILE A 6 14.69 10.82 -3.33
CA ILE A 6 13.23 10.75 -3.33
C ILE A 6 12.81 9.27 -3.20
N ARG A 7 11.89 8.99 -2.27
CA ARG A 7 11.34 7.67 -1.97
C ARG A 7 9.95 7.47 -2.53
N GLY A 8 9.17 8.56 -2.64
CA GLY A 8 7.82 8.51 -3.15
C GLY A 8 7.25 9.88 -3.44
N LEU A 9 6.28 9.90 -4.33
CA LEU A 9 5.53 11.08 -4.75
C LEU A 9 4.05 10.72 -4.77
N VAL A 10 3.21 11.53 -4.15
CA VAL A 10 1.76 11.41 -4.25
C VAL A 10 1.14 12.78 -4.44
N GLU A 11 0.09 12.88 -5.24
CA GLU A 11 -0.66 14.10 -5.47
C GLU A 11 -2.00 14.05 -4.76
N ASP A 12 -2.37 15.13 -4.08
CA ASP A 12 -3.67 15.28 -3.46
C ASP A 12 -4.71 15.95 -4.40
N SER A 13 -5.98 15.93 -4.01
CA SER A 13 -7.05 16.52 -4.82
C SER A 13 -6.97 18.04 -4.94
N ASN A 14 -6.08 18.72 -4.21
CA ASN A 14 -5.85 20.15 -4.25
C ASN A 14 -4.69 20.53 -5.19
N ASN A 15 -4.18 19.58 -6.00
CA ASN A 15 -2.99 19.73 -6.84
C ASN A 15 -1.71 20.06 -6.03
N VAL A 16 -1.59 19.47 -4.85
CA VAL A 16 -0.38 19.55 -4.05
C VAL A 16 0.35 18.21 -4.11
N LEU A 17 1.59 18.27 -4.55
CA LEU A 17 2.48 17.12 -4.59
C LEU A 17 3.18 16.96 -3.21
N TRP A 18 3.00 15.82 -2.59
CA TRP A 18 3.69 15.40 -1.38
C TRP A 18 4.91 14.58 -1.77
N ILE A 19 6.09 15.09 -1.43
CA ILE A 19 7.38 14.53 -1.84
C ILE A 19 8.05 13.93 -0.64
N ASN A 20 8.11 12.59 -0.57
CA ASN A 20 8.83 11.88 0.48
C ASN A 20 10.29 11.66 0.09
N SER A 21 11.20 11.99 0.98
CA SER A 21 12.63 11.84 0.78
C SER A 21 13.34 11.34 2.03
N ASN A 22 14.63 11.04 1.92
CA ASN A 22 15.49 10.76 3.08
C ASN A 22 15.71 11.96 4.02
N LYS A 23 15.15 13.13 3.69
CA LYS A 23 15.18 14.36 4.51
C LYS A 23 13.79 14.76 5.00
N GLY A 24 12.84 13.82 5.02
CA GLY A 24 11.45 14.05 5.37
C GLY A 24 10.58 14.42 4.17
N VAL A 25 9.36 14.84 4.46
CA VAL A 25 8.34 15.16 3.47
C VAL A 25 8.31 16.66 3.16
N LYS A 26 8.08 16.99 1.89
CA LYS A 26 7.85 18.36 1.41
C LYS A 26 6.52 18.44 0.67
N ARG A 27 5.92 19.60 0.61
CA ARG A 27 4.72 19.90 -0.17
C ARG A 27 5.06 20.91 -1.26
N TYR A 28 4.61 20.62 -2.49
CA TYR A 28 4.76 21.53 -3.62
C TYR A 28 3.41 21.73 -4.30
N ASN A 29 2.94 22.96 -4.35
CA ASN A 29 1.69 23.31 -5.00
C ASN A 29 1.92 23.47 -6.50
N LEU A 30 1.31 22.60 -7.28
CA LEU A 30 1.48 22.56 -8.75
C LEU A 30 0.87 23.77 -9.45
N LYS A 31 -0.24 24.35 -8.91
CA LYS A 31 -0.87 25.55 -9.50
C LYS A 31 -0.12 26.83 -9.17
N LYS A 32 0.45 26.93 -7.97
CA LYS A 32 1.20 28.10 -7.53
C LYS A 32 2.69 28.02 -7.86
N GLU A 33 3.15 26.85 -8.32
CA GLU A 33 4.55 26.54 -8.64
C GLU A 33 5.52 26.85 -7.49
N GLN A 34 5.09 26.55 -6.23
CA GLN A 34 5.90 26.86 -5.05
C GLN A 34 5.78 25.78 -3.96
N PHE A 35 6.81 25.68 -3.13
CA PHE A 35 6.76 24.88 -1.92
C PHE A 35 5.85 25.53 -0.87
N GLU A 36 5.04 24.71 -0.20
CA GLU A 36 4.18 25.13 0.90
C GLU A 36 4.64 24.52 2.23
N PRO A 37 4.37 25.19 3.36
CA PRO A 37 4.67 24.63 4.66
C PRO A 37 3.84 23.36 4.92
N LEU A 38 4.40 22.42 5.69
CA LEU A 38 3.65 21.27 6.20
C LEU A 38 2.62 21.73 7.23
N PRO A 39 1.44 21.07 7.29
CA PRO A 39 0.47 21.29 8.36
C PRO A 39 1.12 21.07 9.73
N LEU A 40 0.81 21.95 10.69
CA LEU A 40 1.51 21.96 11.98
C LEU A 40 1.29 20.71 12.82
N ASN A 41 0.09 20.12 12.74
CA ASN A 41 -0.31 18.93 13.50
C ASN A 41 0.37 17.63 13.04
N ILE A 42 0.80 17.54 11.78
CA ILE A 42 1.47 16.33 11.24
C ILE A 42 2.97 16.54 10.98
N ARG A 43 3.43 17.78 11.00
CA ARG A 43 4.83 18.12 10.70
C ARG A 43 5.86 17.31 11.49
N PRO A 44 5.71 17.10 12.82
CA PRO A 44 6.70 16.32 13.59
C PRO A 44 6.83 14.87 13.12
N PHE A 45 5.73 14.27 12.65
CA PHE A 45 5.72 12.89 12.17
C PHE A 45 6.32 12.78 10.76
N LEU A 46 6.11 13.78 9.92
CA LEU A 46 6.58 13.78 8.53
C LEU A 46 8.10 13.98 8.40
N GLU A 47 8.77 14.48 9.42
CA GLU A 47 10.24 14.58 9.48
C GLU A 47 10.90 13.20 9.51
N THR A 48 10.22 12.20 10.09
CA THR A 48 10.68 10.81 10.18
C THR A 48 9.87 9.83 9.30
N CYS A 49 9.07 10.37 8.40
CA CYS A 49 8.22 9.56 7.51
C CYS A 49 9.06 8.60 6.66
N ILE A 50 8.68 7.32 6.69
CA ILE A 50 9.32 6.27 5.90
C ILE A 50 8.63 6.15 4.55
N GLN A 51 7.30 6.08 4.55
CA GLN A 51 6.48 5.90 3.36
C GLN A 51 5.18 6.70 3.49
N LEU A 52 4.66 7.14 2.37
CA LEU A 52 3.34 7.77 2.29
C LEU A 52 2.59 7.28 1.05
N VAL A 53 1.27 7.18 1.18
CA VAL A 53 0.34 6.75 0.14
C VAL A 53 -0.90 7.63 0.18
N MET A 54 -1.40 8.03 -0.99
CA MET A 54 -2.68 8.73 -1.08
C MET A 54 -3.82 7.70 -1.14
N LEU A 55 -4.76 7.80 -0.20
CA LEU A 55 -5.99 7.03 -0.18
C LEU A 55 -7.13 7.85 -0.79
N PRO A 56 -8.21 7.22 -1.26
CA PRO A 56 -9.44 7.89 -1.64
C PRO A 56 -9.97 8.84 -0.56
N GLY A 57 -10.77 9.84 -0.96
CA GLY A 57 -11.29 10.83 -0.03
C GLY A 57 -10.27 11.88 0.45
N ASN A 58 -9.15 12.03 -0.29
CA ASN A 58 -8.08 12.99 0.01
C ASN A 58 -7.43 12.73 1.38
N GLN A 59 -7.16 11.47 1.68
CA GLN A 59 -6.52 11.02 2.90
C GLN A 59 -5.09 10.57 2.63
N LEU A 60 -4.16 11.05 3.44
CA LEU A 60 -2.75 10.68 3.38
C LEU A 60 -2.46 9.63 4.45
N LEU A 61 -2.18 8.40 4.04
CA LEU A 61 -1.64 7.37 4.90
C LEU A 61 -0.12 7.49 4.94
N PHE A 62 0.46 7.50 6.12
CA PHE A 62 1.91 7.52 6.26
C PHE A 62 2.37 6.82 7.55
N ASN A 63 3.63 6.42 7.59
CA ASN A 63 4.22 5.84 8.78
C ASN A 63 5.51 6.54 9.19
N THR A 64 5.74 6.49 10.49
CA THR A 64 7.02 6.72 11.16
C THR A 64 7.63 5.36 11.53
N PRO A 65 8.84 5.31 12.12
CA PRO A 65 9.40 4.05 12.65
C PRO A 65 8.54 3.37 13.73
N GLN A 66 7.62 4.10 14.37
CA GLN A 66 6.85 3.64 15.52
C GLN A 66 5.36 3.45 15.23
N GLU A 67 4.78 4.26 14.33
CA GLU A 67 3.34 4.41 14.21
C GLU A 67 2.91 4.61 12.76
N VAL A 68 1.66 4.26 12.47
CA VAL A 68 0.99 4.50 11.20
C VAL A 68 -0.17 5.46 11.42
N PHE A 69 -0.32 6.43 10.52
CA PHE A 69 -1.33 7.48 10.62
C PHE A 69 -2.12 7.62 9.34
N VAL A 70 -3.39 8.01 9.48
CA VAL A 70 -4.22 8.56 8.40
C VAL A 70 -4.47 10.03 8.69
N TYR A 71 -4.08 10.89 7.77
CA TYR A 71 -4.34 12.32 7.82
C TYR A 71 -5.35 12.72 6.76
N ASN A 72 -6.48 13.25 7.19
CA ASN A 72 -7.49 13.78 6.29
C ASN A 72 -7.15 15.23 5.93
N ILE A 73 -6.78 15.46 4.67
CA ILE A 73 -6.32 16.77 4.16
C ILE A 73 -7.45 17.79 4.15
N ASN A 74 -8.72 17.35 3.99
CA ASN A 74 -9.85 18.25 3.84
C ASN A 74 -10.27 18.93 5.16
N ASN A 75 -10.12 18.23 6.28
CA ASN A 75 -10.53 18.73 7.60
C ASN A 75 -9.40 18.82 8.63
N ASP A 76 -8.15 18.60 8.19
CA ASP A 76 -6.93 18.69 9.02
C ASP A 76 -6.93 17.74 10.24
N SER A 77 -7.57 16.56 10.11
CA SER A 77 -7.67 15.57 11.19
C SER A 77 -6.65 14.47 11.04
N LEU A 78 -5.99 14.10 12.13
CA LEU A 78 -4.98 13.03 12.21
C LEU A 78 -5.52 11.88 13.06
N TYR A 79 -5.45 10.67 12.52
CA TYR A 79 -5.89 9.44 13.17
C TYR A 79 -4.74 8.44 13.21
N PRO A 80 -4.28 8.01 14.40
CA PRO A 80 -3.37 6.88 14.50
C PRO A 80 -4.13 5.58 14.18
N LEU A 81 -3.53 4.71 13.38
CA LEU A 81 -4.02 3.34 13.23
C LEU A 81 -3.56 2.54 14.45
N ALA A 82 -4.48 2.33 15.40
CA ALA A 82 -4.22 1.59 16.62
C ALA A 82 -3.96 0.11 16.35
N ALA A 83 -3.22 -0.54 17.25
CA ALA A 83 -2.98 -1.99 17.33
C ALA A 83 -1.91 -2.59 16.42
N ILE A 84 -1.14 -1.80 15.70
CA ILE A 84 0.01 -2.35 14.98
C ILE A 84 1.26 -2.20 15.85
N LYS A 85 1.33 -3.02 16.90
CA LYS A 85 2.61 -3.25 17.57
C LYS A 85 3.47 -4.09 16.64
N ASP A 86 4.70 -3.64 16.37
CA ASP A 86 5.69 -4.32 15.52
C ASP A 86 5.57 -4.16 13.99
N ILE A 87 4.78 -3.23 13.45
CA ILE A 87 4.96 -2.86 12.05
C ILE A 87 6.21 -2.01 11.91
N ARG A 88 7.31 -2.67 11.59
CA ARG A 88 8.56 -1.99 11.23
C ARG A 88 8.43 -1.20 9.93
N GLN A 89 7.55 -1.64 9.02
CA GLN A 89 7.27 -0.99 7.73
C GLN A 89 5.98 -1.53 7.11
N PHE A 90 5.07 -0.66 6.67
CA PHE A 90 4.17 -1.06 5.61
C PHE A 90 4.85 -0.80 4.25
N ARG A 91 4.54 -1.61 3.24
CA ARG A 91 5.13 -1.48 1.92
C ARG A 91 4.17 -0.91 0.90
N CYS A 92 2.90 -1.20 1.05
CA CYS A 92 1.83 -0.74 0.18
C CYS A 92 0.53 -0.58 0.96
N ALA A 93 -0.36 0.24 0.44
CA ALA A 93 -1.71 0.38 0.96
C ALA A 93 -2.67 0.76 -0.18
N THR A 94 -3.91 0.34 -0.04
CA THR A 94 -5.02 0.73 -0.91
C THR A 94 -6.32 0.71 -0.12
N THR A 95 -7.42 1.15 -0.72
CA THR A 95 -8.75 0.92 -0.18
C THR A 95 -9.53 0.01 -1.11
N ASP A 96 -10.45 -0.77 -0.55
CA ASP A 96 -11.44 -1.52 -1.32
C ASP A 96 -12.70 -0.68 -1.59
N THR A 97 -13.63 -1.21 -2.36
CA THR A 97 -14.92 -0.56 -2.67
C THR A 97 -15.80 -0.29 -1.46
N MET A 98 -15.56 -0.98 -0.33
CA MET A 98 -16.22 -0.71 0.94
C MET A 98 -15.51 0.37 1.75
N ASN A 99 -14.45 0.98 1.18
CA ASN A 99 -13.54 1.94 1.82
C ASN A 99 -12.80 1.37 3.05
N ASN A 100 -12.61 0.05 3.13
CA ASN A 100 -11.66 -0.49 4.09
C ASN A 100 -10.24 -0.23 3.61
N ILE A 101 -9.34 0.06 4.55
CA ILE A 101 -7.91 0.26 4.26
C ILE A 101 -7.21 -1.09 4.34
N TRP A 102 -6.61 -1.51 3.24
CA TRP A 102 -5.74 -2.67 3.14
C TRP A 102 -4.30 -2.22 3.28
N LEU A 103 -3.63 -2.69 4.32
CA LEU A 103 -2.25 -2.32 4.63
C LEU A 103 -1.34 -3.55 4.50
N GLY A 104 -0.51 -3.57 3.45
CA GLY A 104 0.46 -4.63 3.21
C GLY A 104 1.77 -4.38 3.97
N THR A 105 2.19 -5.35 4.76
CA THR A 105 3.35 -5.27 5.67
C THR A 105 4.29 -6.45 5.52
N GLU A 106 5.38 -6.49 6.28
CA GLU A 106 6.25 -7.67 6.41
C GLU A 106 5.54 -8.85 7.08
N ASN A 107 4.48 -8.59 7.86
CA ASN A 107 3.75 -9.59 8.64
C ASN A 107 2.36 -9.90 8.08
N GLY A 108 2.13 -9.71 6.77
CA GLY A 108 0.85 -9.94 6.13
C GLY A 108 0.05 -8.67 5.89
N ILE A 109 -1.27 -8.83 5.80
CA ILE A 109 -2.23 -7.77 5.47
C ILE A 109 -3.06 -7.44 6.69
N PHE A 110 -3.09 -6.17 7.07
CA PHE A 110 -4.03 -5.64 8.05
C PHE A 110 -5.15 -4.90 7.32
N ILE A 111 -6.39 -5.20 7.66
CA ILE A 111 -7.57 -4.53 7.09
C ILE A 111 -8.27 -3.73 8.17
N TYR A 112 -8.44 -2.43 7.92
CA TYR A 112 -9.13 -1.49 8.79
C TYR A 112 -10.43 -1.02 8.16
N ASP A 113 -11.49 -0.88 8.94
CA ASP A 113 -12.73 -0.28 8.49
C ASP A 113 -12.63 1.26 8.36
N GLN A 114 -13.72 1.88 7.88
CA GLN A 114 -13.83 3.33 7.70
C GLN A 114 -13.71 4.12 9.02
N THR A 115 -13.80 3.44 10.17
CA THR A 115 -13.60 4.05 11.50
C THR A 115 -12.22 3.81 12.07
N PHE A 116 -11.30 3.30 11.24
CA PHE A 116 -9.91 2.96 11.57
C PHE A 116 -9.76 1.86 12.63
N ARG A 117 -10.76 0.98 12.76
CA ARG A 117 -10.70 -0.22 13.61
C ARG A 117 -10.18 -1.40 12.79
N LEU A 118 -9.29 -2.18 13.39
CA LEU A 118 -8.81 -3.40 12.78
C LEU A 118 -9.97 -4.41 12.64
N VAL A 119 -10.24 -4.81 11.40
CA VAL A 119 -11.26 -5.81 11.05
C VAL A 119 -10.66 -7.20 11.06
N THR A 120 -9.51 -7.37 10.38
CA THR A 120 -8.84 -8.66 10.26
C THR A 120 -7.36 -8.50 9.95
N HIS A 121 -6.61 -9.57 10.20
CA HIS A 121 -5.20 -9.69 9.86
C HIS A 121 -4.96 -11.03 9.17
N TYR A 122 -4.58 -10.99 7.90
CA TYR A 122 -4.17 -12.16 7.13
C TYR A 122 -2.64 -12.29 7.14
N GLN A 123 -2.16 -13.48 7.41
CA GLN A 123 -0.74 -13.80 7.39
C GLN A 123 -0.54 -15.20 6.82
N GLN A 124 0.69 -15.54 6.46
CA GLN A 124 1.03 -16.88 6.00
C GLN A 124 0.62 -17.92 7.03
N SER A 125 0.01 -19.02 6.54
CA SER A 125 -0.34 -20.18 7.36
C SER A 125 0.02 -21.46 6.61
N GLU A 126 0.84 -22.30 7.23
CA GLU A 126 1.17 -23.63 6.67
C GLU A 126 0.00 -24.61 6.77
N SER A 127 -0.90 -24.37 7.72
CA SER A 127 -2.05 -25.24 8.01
C SER A 127 -3.34 -24.85 7.31
N ASP A 128 -3.40 -23.65 6.73
CA ASP A 128 -4.60 -23.10 6.11
C ASP A 128 -4.28 -22.55 4.70
N LEU A 129 -4.54 -23.38 3.70
CA LEU A 129 -4.31 -23.02 2.28
C LEU A 129 -5.28 -21.95 1.73
N SER A 130 -6.30 -21.57 2.50
CA SER A 130 -7.17 -20.43 2.17
C SER A 130 -6.61 -19.09 2.64
N ASN A 131 -5.45 -19.09 3.28
CA ASN A 131 -4.75 -17.91 3.77
C ASN A 131 -3.62 -17.51 2.79
N LEU A 132 -2.84 -16.50 3.15
CA LEU A 132 -1.69 -16.07 2.35
C LEU A 132 -0.63 -17.16 2.24
N ASN A 133 0.00 -17.27 1.07
CA ASN A 133 1.10 -18.19 0.86
C ASN A 133 2.47 -17.63 1.32
N ASP A 134 2.54 -16.32 1.60
CA ASP A 134 3.74 -15.64 2.09
C ASP A 134 3.33 -14.37 2.82
N SER A 135 4.03 -13.97 3.89
CA SER A 135 3.64 -12.83 4.71
C SER A 135 4.14 -11.48 4.21
N PRO A 136 5.37 -11.32 3.68
CA PRO A 136 5.81 -10.02 3.18
C PRO A 136 5.02 -9.57 1.95
N ILE A 137 4.21 -8.51 2.10
CA ILE A 137 3.33 -7.98 1.05
C ILE A 137 4.00 -6.77 0.38
N TYR A 138 4.11 -6.82 -0.94
CA TYR A 138 4.80 -5.80 -1.74
C TYR A 138 3.87 -4.96 -2.60
N SER A 139 2.73 -5.51 -2.99
CA SER A 139 1.74 -4.79 -3.79
C SER A 139 0.32 -5.23 -3.48
N LEU A 140 -0.61 -4.29 -3.56
CA LEU A 140 -2.05 -4.49 -3.43
C LEU A 140 -2.72 -3.81 -4.61
N PHE A 141 -3.67 -4.49 -5.23
CA PHE A 141 -4.40 -3.97 -6.37
C PHE A 141 -5.83 -4.50 -6.40
N GLU A 142 -6.82 -3.61 -6.46
CA GLU A 142 -8.22 -3.97 -6.65
C GLU A 142 -8.55 -3.99 -8.15
N ASP A 143 -9.10 -5.11 -8.65
CA ASP A 143 -9.49 -5.26 -10.04
C ASP A 143 -10.88 -4.69 -10.34
N TYR A 144 -11.30 -4.69 -11.60
CA TYR A 144 -12.62 -4.18 -12.03
C TYR A 144 -13.81 -4.96 -11.47
N ASN A 145 -13.59 -6.20 -10.98
CA ASN A 145 -14.60 -7.01 -10.32
C ASN A 145 -14.58 -6.84 -8.80
N HIS A 146 -13.81 -5.86 -8.31
CA HIS A 146 -13.64 -5.54 -6.91
C HIS A 146 -12.96 -6.63 -6.07
N ASN A 147 -12.21 -7.52 -6.70
CA ASN A 147 -11.40 -8.48 -5.99
C ASN A 147 -9.99 -7.93 -5.74
N MET A 148 -9.34 -8.36 -4.65
CA MET A 148 -8.02 -7.87 -4.28
C MET A 148 -6.91 -8.82 -4.74
N TRP A 149 -5.97 -8.29 -5.51
CA TRP A 149 -4.72 -8.94 -5.91
C TRP A 149 -3.60 -8.54 -4.97
N VAL A 150 -2.89 -9.53 -4.45
CA VAL A 150 -1.88 -9.36 -3.40
C VAL A 150 -0.57 -9.95 -3.87
N GLY A 151 0.39 -9.08 -4.19
CA GLY A 151 1.74 -9.48 -4.55
C GLY A 151 2.61 -9.66 -3.32
N THR A 152 3.26 -10.81 -3.20
CA THR A 152 4.15 -11.16 -2.08
C THR A 152 5.61 -11.18 -2.51
N TYR A 153 6.51 -11.31 -1.54
CA TYR A 153 7.95 -11.27 -1.82
C TYR A 153 8.46 -12.57 -2.48
N PHE A 154 8.09 -13.72 -1.94
CA PHE A 154 8.54 -15.02 -2.47
C PHE A 154 7.41 -15.94 -2.93
N GLY A 155 6.18 -15.66 -2.57
CA GLY A 155 5.02 -16.53 -2.81
C GLY A 155 4.30 -16.29 -4.14
N GLY A 156 4.67 -15.26 -4.92
CA GLY A 156 3.96 -14.87 -6.13
C GLY A 156 2.73 -14.00 -5.83
N VAL A 157 1.58 -14.34 -6.41
CA VAL A 157 0.34 -13.57 -6.25
C VAL A 157 -0.72 -14.39 -5.54
N ASN A 158 -1.42 -13.75 -4.61
CA ASN A 158 -2.64 -14.23 -3.99
C ASN A 158 -3.82 -13.40 -4.50
N TYR A 159 -4.96 -14.02 -4.67
CA TYR A 159 -6.17 -13.40 -5.17
C TYR A 159 -7.30 -13.60 -4.17
N PHE A 160 -7.75 -12.52 -3.57
CA PHE A 160 -8.83 -12.53 -2.60
C PHE A 160 -10.17 -12.26 -3.29
N ILE A 161 -11.10 -13.19 -3.17
CA ILE A 161 -12.43 -13.10 -3.76
C ILE A 161 -13.41 -12.74 -2.66
N TYR A 162 -13.96 -11.53 -2.67
CA TYR A 162 -14.91 -11.06 -1.66
C TYR A 162 -16.14 -11.96 -1.48
N ALA A 163 -16.65 -12.52 -2.57
CA ALA A 163 -17.84 -13.39 -2.51
C ALA A 163 -17.62 -14.72 -1.75
N SER A 164 -16.37 -15.12 -1.49
CA SER A 164 -16.04 -16.39 -0.84
C SER A 164 -15.17 -16.21 0.41
N ASP A 165 -14.67 -15.01 0.69
CA ASP A 165 -13.68 -14.72 1.74
C ASP A 165 -12.44 -15.63 1.67
N GLN A 166 -12.01 -16.00 0.46
CA GLN A 166 -10.93 -16.95 0.24
C GLN A 166 -9.85 -16.39 -0.68
N PHE A 167 -8.59 -16.74 -0.41
CA PHE A 167 -7.48 -16.48 -1.31
C PHE A 167 -7.33 -17.57 -2.36
N ARG A 168 -7.00 -17.15 -3.59
CA ARG A 168 -6.50 -18.02 -4.65
C ARG A 168 -5.04 -17.68 -4.92
N ILE A 169 -4.22 -18.70 -5.04
CA ILE A 169 -2.77 -18.55 -5.19
C ILE A 169 -2.36 -18.74 -6.65
N TYR A 170 -1.53 -17.82 -7.15
CA TYR A 170 -0.82 -17.95 -8.43
C TYR A 170 0.68 -18.01 -8.13
N PRO A 171 1.26 -19.22 -8.02
CA PRO A 171 2.65 -19.39 -7.64
C PRO A 171 3.61 -19.00 -8.78
N TYR A 172 4.88 -18.78 -8.45
CA TYR A 172 5.92 -18.70 -9.47
C TYR A 172 6.35 -20.09 -9.94
N GLY A 173 6.87 -20.20 -11.17
CA GLY A 173 7.38 -21.45 -11.72
C GLY A 173 7.39 -21.47 -13.24
N ASN A 174 7.68 -22.65 -13.79
CA ASN A 174 7.85 -22.84 -15.24
C ASN A 174 6.58 -23.34 -15.95
N SER A 175 5.46 -23.44 -15.25
CA SER A 175 4.18 -23.86 -15.86
C SER A 175 3.45 -22.67 -16.49
N PRO A 176 2.59 -22.87 -17.50
CA PRO A 176 1.90 -21.77 -18.21
C PRO A 176 1.04 -20.86 -17.35
N ASN A 177 0.60 -21.34 -16.19
CA ASN A 177 -0.25 -20.57 -15.24
C ASN A 177 0.54 -20.08 -14.02
N HIS A 178 1.86 -20.05 -14.11
CA HIS A 178 2.75 -19.58 -13.05
C HIS A 178 3.38 -18.25 -13.46
N LEU A 179 3.72 -17.45 -12.46
CA LEU A 179 4.51 -16.24 -12.66
C LEU A 179 5.96 -16.57 -12.99
N SER A 180 6.61 -15.76 -13.80
CA SER A 180 8.03 -15.92 -14.16
C SER A 180 8.98 -15.54 -13.04
N GLY A 181 8.54 -14.76 -12.05
CA GLY A 181 9.34 -14.30 -10.92
C GLY A 181 8.60 -14.40 -9.59
N LYS A 182 9.37 -14.31 -8.50
CA LYS A 182 8.88 -14.52 -7.12
C LYS A 182 8.41 -13.22 -6.46
N ALA A 183 9.19 -12.16 -6.65
CA ALA A 183 9.00 -10.90 -5.95
C ALA A 183 8.11 -9.97 -6.80
N VAL A 184 6.82 -9.91 -6.48
CA VAL A 184 5.85 -9.08 -7.19
C VAL A 184 5.97 -7.64 -6.72
N ARG A 185 6.32 -6.74 -7.64
CA ARG A 185 6.50 -5.31 -7.35
C ARG A 185 5.27 -4.47 -7.66
N GLN A 186 4.55 -4.81 -8.72
CA GLN A 186 3.40 -4.03 -9.15
C GLN A 186 2.41 -4.88 -9.92
N ILE A 187 1.12 -4.56 -9.76
CA ILE A 187 0.01 -5.15 -10.50
C ILE A 187 -0.81 -3.99 -11.07
N ILE A 188 -1.14 -4.04 -12.38
CA ILE A 188 -1.96 -3.02 -13.05
C ILE A 188 -2.93 -3.70 -14.03
N ASN A 189 -4.06 -3.05 -14.31
CA ASN A 189 -4.98 -3.50 -15.33
C ASN A 189 -4.42 -3.28 -16.74
N THR A 190 -4.77 -4.20 -17.65
CA THR A 190 -4.65 -4.00 -19.09
C THR A 190 -5.95 -3.43 -19.66
N PRO A 191 -5.92 -2.78 -20.86
CA PRO A 191 -7.14 -2.25 -21.47
C PRO A 191 -8.21 -3.29 -21.82
N ASP A 192 -7.83 -4.56 -21.93
CA ASP A 192 -8.68 -5.71 -22.26
C ASP A 192 -9.13 -6.52 -21.02
N ASN A 193 -9.10 -5.91 -19.83
CA ASN A 193 -9.47 -6.50 -18.54
C ASN A 193 -8.56 -7.64 -18.06
N GLY A 194 -7.34 -7.74 -18.58
CA GLY A 194 -6.29 -8.58 -18.05
C GLY A 194 -5.48 -7.84 -16.96
N LEU A 195 -4.37 -8.44 -16.56
CA LEU A 195 -3.43 -7.88 -15.60
C LEU A 195 -2.00 -7.92 -16.14
N TYR A 196 -1.26 -6.86 -15.93
CA TYR A 196 0.20 -6.89 -15.97
C TYR A 196 0.74 -7.05 -14.57
N ILE A 197 1.60 -8.05 -14.37
CA ILE A 197 2.25 -8.33 -13.08
C ILE A 197 3.75 -8.20 -13.27
N ALA A 198 4.33 -7.15 -12.70
CA ALA A 198 5.77 -6.91 -12.73
C ALA A 198 6.46 -7.62 -11.57
N THR A 199 7.44 -8.45 -11.89
CA THR A 199 8.27 -9.15 -10.91
C THR A 199 9.72 -8.68 -11.00
N GLU A 200 10.43 -8.65 -9.86
CA GLU A 200 11.81 -8.15 -9.78
C GLU A 200 12.79 -9.04 -10.53
N ASP A 201 12.58 -10.35 -10.44
CA ASP A 201 13.48 -11.40 -10.92
C ASP A 201 12.99 -12.14 -12.17
N GLY A 202 11.76 -11.87 -12.64
CA GLY A 202 11.16 -12.56 -13.79
C GLY A 202 10.59 -11.63 -14.87
N GLY A 203 10.59 -10.30 -14.66
CA GLY A 203 10.10 -9.33 -15.62
C GLY A 203 8.57 -9.16 -15.58
N LEU A 204 7.95 -9.00 -16.76
CA LEU A 204 6.51 -8.75 -16.91
C LEU A 204 5.78 -10.05 -17.26
N ASN A 205 4.66 -10.31 -16.55
CA ASN A 205 3.74 -11.44 -16.76
C ASN A 205 2.40 -10.94 -17.22
#